data_bf4333b4450b4a0fce2ab57fa69ca4fb
#
_entry.id   bf4333b4450b4a0fce2ab57fa69ca4fb
#
_cell.length_a   1.000
_cell.length_b   1.000
_cell.length_c   1.000
_cell.angle_alpha   90.00
_cell.angle_beta   90.00
_cell.angle_gamma   90.00
#
_symmetry.space_group_name_H-M   'P 1'
#
loop_
_entity.id
_entity.type
_entity.pdbx_description
1 polymer ?
#
loop_
_entity_poly.entity_id
_entity_poly.type
_entity_poly.pdbx_seq_one_letter_code
_entity_poly.pdbx_strand_id
1 'polypeptide(L)'
;PKLIKSVKTQVKDIEIRETPGVSKNISLRKAWNLMQEDGLVTLPAVTDKNILEGLITVGDITRSYMNVYDSSILSKACTQYANIIETLEGAIFVGDEKAYFDKGKVLIAAANPDMMEYYIEKNDLVILGNRYESQLCAIEMGASCIIVCEGAGVSMTIKKLAQERGCTVITTPYDTYTAARLINQSMPISYFMKTEKLITFDTDDFIDDIKDVMASKRFRHFPVLDKEGKYKGLISRRNLLGARGKNVILVDHNERGQAVDGIENANILELIDHHRLGTVETVGPVFFRNQPLGCTATIIFQMYREQGLEIDKTIAGLLCSAIISDTLLFRSPTCTPMDRAAAVSLAEMAGIKLDEFANQMFEAGSELKGKSDAEILYLDFKKFSAGKTNFGVGQINSLNAEELGKLKNRMLPFMEKAREDEGLDMLFFMLTNILTETTELLCVGQGAAQVVADAFHVGDANEELKQTATLPGVVSRKKQLIPALTVTLEQ
;
A
#
# COMPACT_ATOMS: atom_id res chain seq x y z
N PRO A 1 15.26 12.69 -5.87
CA PRO A 1 14.87 11.30 -5.67
C PRO A 1 13.91 11.19 -4.49
N LYS A 2 12.80 10.46 -4.66
CA LYS A 2 11.90 10.18 -3.54
C LYS A 2 12.58 9.15 -2.64
N LEU A 3 12.77 9.48 -1.37
CA LEU A 3 13.23 8.50 -0.38
C LEU A 3 12.13 7.45 -0.19
N ILE A 4 12.37 6.22 -0.64
CA ILE A 4 11.46 5.10 -0.48
C ILE A 4 11.82 4.41 0.83
N LYS A 5 10.89 4.41 1.80
CA LYS A 5 11.10 3.78 3.12
C LYS A 5 10.77 2.29 3.15
N SER A 6 10.09 1.76 2.13
CA SER A 6 9.67 0.36 2.06
C SER A 6 9.59 -0.12 0.61
N VAL A 7 9.99 -1.36 0.38
CA VAL A 7 9.86 -2.07 -0.91
C VAL A 7 8.75 -3.13 -0.86
N LYS A 8 7.93 -3.16 0.19
CA LYS A 8 6.76 -4.04 0.27
C LYS A 8 5.84 -3.83 -0.93
N THR A 9 5.29 -4.92 -1.44
CA THR A 9 4.33 -4.89 -2.53
C THR A 9 2.98 -4.38 -2.02
N GLN A 10 2.39 -3.44 -2.73
CA GLN A 10 1.08 -2.85 -2.44
C GLN A 10 0.02 -3.36 -3.41
N VAL A 11 -1.26 -3.17 -3.09
CA VAL A 11 -2.39 -3.58 -3.95
C VAL A 11 -2.31 -2.95 -5.33
N LYS A 12 -1.83 -1.72 -5.46
CA LYS A 12 -1.61 -1.04 -6.76
C LYS A 12 -0.49 -1.65 -7.61
N ASP A 13 0.38 -2.47 -7.02
CA ASP A 13 1.50 -3.12 -7.72
C ASP A 13 1.09 -4.47 -8.32
N ILE A 14 -0.13 -4.95 -8.05
CA ILE A 14 -0.69 -6.19 -8.62
C ILE A 14 -1.79 -5.87 -9.61
N GLU A 15 -2.17 -6.88 -10.41
CA GLU A 15 -3.28 -6.77 -11.35
C GLU A 15 -4.62 -6.64 -10.60
N ILE A 16 -5.26 -5.49 -10.72
CA ILE A 16 -6.62 -5.26 -10.25
C ILE A 16 -7.55 -5.53 -11.43
N ARG A 17 -8.49 -6.48 -11.26
CA ARG A 17 -9.48 -6.75 -12.29
C ARG A 17 -10.43 -5.56 -12.41
N GLU A 18 -10.36 -4.86 -13.53
CA GLU A 18 -11.31 -3.83 -13.87
C GLU A 18 -12.68 -4.46 -14.09
N THR A 19 -13.58 -4.29 -13.15
CA THR A 19 -14.96 -4.73 -13.21
C THR A 19 -15.83 -3.49 -13.13
N PRO A 20 -16.68 -3.21 -14.14
CA PRO A 20 -17.49 -2.00 -14.12
C PRO A 20 -18.45 -2.01 -12.95
N GLY A 21 -18.55 -0.87 -12.26
CA GLY A 21 -19.57 -0.65 -11.26
C GLY A 21 -20.93 -0.37 -11.91
N VAL A 22 -21.99 -0.84 -11.30
CA VAL A 22 -23.36 -0.64 -11.79
C VAL A 22 -24.20 0.15 -10.79
N SER A 23 -25.27 0.78 -11.25
CA SER A 23 -26.26 1.39 -10.36
C SER A 23 -26.97 0.31 -9.53
N LYS A 24 -27.16 0.57 -8.24
CA LYS A 24 -27.94 -0.32 -7.34
C LYS A 24 -29.40 -0.51 -7.77
N ASN A 25 -29.88 0.33 -8.69
CA ASN A 25 -31.27 0.32 -9.14
C ASN A 25 -31.51 -0.56 -10.37
N ILE A 26 -30.45 -1.17 -10.97
CA ILE A 26 -30.66 -2.10 -12.10
C ILE A 26 -31.40 -3.35 -11.63
N SER A 27 -32.14 -3.98 -12.57
CA SER A 27 -32.86 -5.22 -12.30
C SER A 27 -31.93 -6.40 -12.04
N LEU A 28 -32.41 -7.40 -11.27
CA LEU A 28 -31.72 -8.70 -11.15
C LEU A 28 -31.45 -9.33 -12.52
N ARG A 29 -32.37 -9.19 -13.48
CA ARG A 29 -32.24 -9.67 -14.85
C ARG A 29 -31.03 -9.04 -15.55
N LYS A 30 -30.93 -7.72 -15.49
CA LYS A 30 -29.81 -6.98 -16.06
C LYS A 30 -28.49 -7.32 -15.41
N ALA A 31 -28.47 -7.39 -14.08
CA ALA A 31 -27.27 -7.80 -13.34
C ALA A 31 -26.80 -9.20 -13.73
N TRP A 32 -27.74 -10.15 -13.86
CA TRP A 32 -27.43 -11.50 -14.33
C TRP A 32 -26.85 -11.52 -15.74
N ASN A 33 -27.45 -10.80 -16.68
CA ASN A 33 -26.96 -10.72 -18.05
C ASN A 33 -25.53 -10.18 -18.12
N LEU A 34 -25.24 -9.07 -17.42
CA LEU A 34 -23.88 -8.51 -17.32
C LEU A 34 -22.88 -9.51 -16.72
N MET A 35 -23.30 -10.23 -15.67
CA MET A 35 -22.43 -11.26 -15.10
C MET A 35 -22.15 -12.40 -16.07
N GLN A 36 -23.12 -12.80 -16.89
CA GLN A 36 -22.94 -13.88 -17.88
C GLN A 36 -22.03 -13.42 -19.05
N GLU A 37 -22.25 -12.25 -19.58
CA GLU A 37 -21.50 -11.69 -20.71
C GLU A 37 -20.01 -11.53 -20.37
N ASP A 38 -19.70 -11.03 -19.18
CA ASP A 38 -18.33 -10.73 -18.76
C ASP A 38 -17.70 -11.85 -17.90
N GLY A 39 -18.40 -12.97 -17.71
CA GLY A 39 -17.93 -14.07 -16.86
C GLY A 39 -17.67 -13.67 -15.41
N LEU A 40 -18.52 -12.78 -14.86
CA LEU A 40 -18.40 -12.24 -13.52
C LEU A 40 -19.18 -13.11 -12.52
N VAL A 41 -18.68 -13.21 -11.31
CA VAL A 41 -19.39 -13.86 -10.19
C VAL A 41 -19.73 -12.86 -9.07
N THR A 42 -19.26 -11.65 -9.18
CA THR A 42 -19.51 -10.54 -8.26
C THR A 42 -19.63 -9.24 -9.06
N LEU A 43 -20.64 -8.45 -8.77
CA LEU A 43 -20.88 -7.16 -9.42
C LEU A 43 -20.95 -6.08 -8.33
N PRO A 44 -20.12 -5.04 -8.40
CA PRO A 44 -20.15 -3.93 -7.47
C PRO A 44 -21.25 -2.94 -7.85
N ALA A 45 -22.01 -2.49 -6.85
CA ALA A 45 -22.94 -1.38 -6.98
C ALA A 45 -22.25 -0.08 -6.56
N VAL A 46 -22.29 0.92 -7.42
CA VAL A 46 -21.63 2.21 -7.20
C VAL A 46 -22.57 3.37 -7.51
N THR A 47 -22.30 4.53 -6.89
CA THR A 47 -22.95 5.79 -7.23
C THR A 47 -22.41 6.36 -8.55
N ASP A 48 -23.05 7.40 -9.08
CA ASP A 48 -22.56 8.17 -10.24
C ASP A 48 -21.17 8.79 -10.01
N LYS A 49 -20.76 8.97 -8.75
CA LYS A 49 -19.42 9.43 -8.36
C LYS A 49 -18.42 8.29 -8.15
N ASN A 50 -18.80 7.08 -8.54
CA ASN A 50 -18.00 5.85 -8.40
C ASN A 50 -17.67 5.46 -6.95
N ILE A 51 -18.57 5.78 -6.01
CA ILE A 51 -18.47 5.36 -4.59
C ILE A 51 -19.18 4.01 -4.44
N LEU A 52 -18.52 3.05 -3.81
CA LEU A 52 -19.06 1.71 -3.58
C LEU A 52 -20.24 1.77 -2.59
N GLU A 53 -21.41 1.25 -3.01
CA GLU A 53 -22.61 1.14 -2.18
C GLU A 53 -22.88 -0.29 -1.71
N GLY A 54 -22.43 -1.29 -2.48
CA GLY A 54 -22.66 -2.67 -2.13
C GLY A 54 -22.09 -3.64 -3.15
N LEU A 55 -22.27 -4.92 -2.87
CA LEU A 55 -21.86 -6.03 -3.75
C LEU A 55 -23.02 -7.01 -3.91
N ILE A 56 -23.28 -7.43 -5.15
CA ILE A 56 -24.17 -8.56 -5.43
C ILE A 56 -23.37 -9.69 -6.08
N THR A 57 -23.65 -10.93 -5.67
CA THR A 57 -22.97 -12.12 -6.21
C THR A 57 -23.98 -13.01 -6.96
N VAL A 58 -23.46 -13.89 -7.83
CA VAL A 58 -24.27 -14.96 -8.45
C VAL A 58 -25.03 -15.75 -7.40
N GLY A 59 -24.43 -16.01 -6.22
CA GLY A 59 -25.08 -16.70 -5.12
C GLY A 59 -26.27 -15.94 -4.53
N ASP A 60 -26.22 -14.60 -4.48
CA ASP A 60 -27.33 -13.78 -4.00
C ASP A 60 -28.48 -13.80 -5.00
N ILE A 61 -28.18 -13.69 -6.32
CA ILE A 61 -29.17 -13.83 -7.40
C ILE A 61 -29.80 -15.21 -7.38
N THR A 62 -29.02 -16.28 -7.28
CA THR A 62 -29.54 -17.64 -7.23
C THR A 62 -30.44 -17.85 -6.02
N ARG A 63 -30.06 -17.33 -4.86
CA ARG A 63 -30.84 -17.41 -3.64
C ARG A 63 -32.16 -16.65 -3.80
N SER A 64 -32.14 -15.44 -4.39
CA SER A 64 -33.37 -14.68 -4.67
C SER A 64 -34.33 -15.45 -5.58
N TYR A 65 -33.80 -16.24 -6.51
CA TYR A 65 -34.61 -17.04 -7.42
C TYR A 65 -35.23 -18.28 -6.78
N MET A 66 -34.51 -18.88 -5.83
CA MET A 66 -34.96 -20.11 -5.12
C MET A 66 -35.89 -19.81 -3.96
N ASN A 67 -35.90 -18.59 -3.45
CA ASN A 67 -36.81 -18.21 -2.37
C ASN A 67 -38.24 -18.05 -2.88
N VAL A 68 -39.20 -18.53 -2.10
CA VAL A 68 -40.62 -18.30 -2.34
C VAL A 68 -40.97 -16.96 -1.67
N TYR A 69 -41.35 -16.00 -2.46
CA TYR A 69 -41.79 -14.69 -1.99
C TYR A 69 -43.30 -14.59 -2.04
N ASP A 70 -43.86 -13.75 -1.17
CA ASP A 70 -45.27 -13.36 -1.26
C ASP A 70 -45.47 -12.42 -2.45
N SER A 71 -46.74 -12.24 -2.84
CA SER A 71 -47.11 -11.41 -3.98
C SER A 71 -46.79 -9.90 -3.82
N SER A 72 -46.39 -9.46 -2.62
CA SER A 72 -46.02 -8.05 -2.33
C SER A 72 -44.53 -7.79 -2.46
N ILE A 73 -43.72 -8.76 -2.85
CA ILE A 73 -42.24 -8.63 -2.88
C ILE A 73 -41.77 -7.50 -3.81
N LEU A 74 -42.43 -7.30 -4.96
CA LEU A 74 -42.08 -6.25 -5.92
C LEU A 74 -42.25 -4.86 -5.33
N SER A 75 -43.34 -4.62 -4.60
CA SER A 75 -43.60 -3.34 -3.95
C SER A 75 -42.67 -3.12 -2.76
N LYS A 76 -42.38 -4.17 -1.95
CA LYS A 76 -41.39 -4.12 -0.87
C LYS A 76 -39.98 -3.81 -1.38
N ALA A 77 -39.63 -4.30 -2.57
CA ALA A 77 -38.37 -3.99 -3.24
C ALA A 77 -38.35 -2.62 -3.90
N CYS A 78 -39.46 -1.89 -3.90
CA CYS A 78 -39.61 -0.57 -4.54
C CYS A 78 -39.17 -0.61 -6.02
N THR A 79 -39.81 -1.48 -6.79
CA THR A 79 -39.40 -1.81 -8.17
C THR A 79 -39.81 -0.74 -9.15
N GLN A 80 -38.85 -0.20 -9.91
CA GLN A 80 -39.13 0.83 -10.93
C GLN A 80 -39.83 0.22 -12.14
N TYR A 81 -40.82 0.92 -12.73
CA TYR A 81 -41.50 0.42 -13.92
C TYR A 81 -40.55 0.20 -15.10
N ALA A 82 -39.50 1.01 -15.24
CA ALA A 82 -38.48 0.80 -16.26
C ALA A 82 -37.83 -0.61 -16.16
N ASN A 83 -37.58 -1.10 -14.96
CA ASN A 83 -37.05 -2.45 -14.74
C ASN A 83 -38.05 -3.54 -15.14
N ILE A 84 -39.34 -3.32 -14.88
CA ILE A 84 -40.42 -4.23 -15.29
C ILE A 84 -40.52 -4.28 -16.82
N ILE A 85 -40.49 -3.12 -17.48
CA ILE A 85 -40.50 -2.98 -18.93
C ILE A 85 -39.32 -3.70 -19.55
N GLU A 86 -38.10 -3.41 -19.08
CA GLU A 86 -36.87 -4.06 -19.55
C GLU A 86 -36.92 -5.59 -19.38
N THR A 87 -37.36 -6.06 -18.21
CA THR A 87 -37.42 -7.49 -17.89
C THR A 87 -38.42 -8.28 -18.72
N LEU A 88 -39.57 -7.63 -19.01
CA LEU A 88 -40.68 -8.24 -19.76
C LEU A 88 -40.62 -7.90 -21.27
N GLU A 89 -39.53 -7.32 -21.77
CA GLU A 89 -39.39 -6.86 -23.15
C GLU A 89 -40.62 -6.05 -23.61
N GLY A 90 -41.13 -5.26 -22.69
CA GLY A 90 -42.39 -4.57 -22.82
C GLY A 90 -42.27 -3.13 -23.34
N ALA A 91 -43.40 -2.47 -23.43
CA ALA A 91 -43.45 -1.04 -23.72
C ALA A 91 -44.49 -0.38 -22.79
N ILE A 92 -44.23 0.87 -22.38
CA ILE A 92 -45.18 1.65 -21.62
C ILE A 92 -46.21 2.25 -22.56
N PHE A 93 -47.50 2.06 -22.25
CA PHE A 93 -48.59 2.60 -23.01
C PHE A 93 -49.26 3.82 -22.30
N VAL A 94 -49.32 3.78 -20.96
CA VAL A 94 -49.76 4.86 -20.07
C VAL A 94 -48.87 4.87 -18.84
N GLY A 95 -48.50 6.03 -18.34
CA GLY A 95 -47.78 6.23 -17.09
C GLY A 95 -46.36 6.76 -17.31
N ASP A 96 -45.56 6.69 -16.25
CA ASP A 96 -44.15 7.12 -16.22
C ASP A 96 -43.25 5.91 -15.89
N GLU A 97 -42.34 5.57 -16.79
CA GLU A 97 -41.37 4.48 -16.61
C GLU A 97 -40.43 4.71 -15.42
N LYS A 98 -40.22 5.99 -15.01
CA LYS A 98 -39.36 6.34 -13.88
C LYS A 98 -40.06 6.21 -12.54
N ALA A 99 -41.38 6.05 -12.51
CA ALA A 99 -42.14 5.80 -11.29
C ALA A 99 -41.89 4.39 -10.74
N TYR A 100 -42.31 4.19 -9.49
CA TYR A 100 -42.03 2.95 -8.75
C TYR A 100 -43.34 2.25 -8.37
N PHE A 101 -43.30 0.92 -8.43
CA PHE A 101 -44.30 0.07 -7.80
C PHE A 101 -43.86 -0.13 -6.34
N ASP A 102 -44.40 0.61 -5.42
CA ASP A 102 -44.03 0.68 -4.00
C ASP A 102 -45.14 0.23 -3.03
N LYS A 103 -46.35 -0.06 -3.56
CA LYS A 103 -47.51 -0.51 -2.79
C LYS A 103 -48.32 -1.53 -3.58
N GLY A 104 -48.97 -2.43 -2.86
CA GLY A 104 -49.83 -3.44 -3.44
C GLY A 104 -49.10 -4.78 -3.69
N LYS A 105 -49.83 -5.72 -4.27
CA LYS A 105 -49.39 -7.05 -4.60
C LYS A 105 -49.49 -7.32 -6.10
N VAL A 106 -48.78 -8.32 -6.58
CA VAL A 106 -48.86 -8.80 -7.97
C VAL A 106 -49.93 -9.88 -8.05
N LEU A 107 -50.85 -9.75 -8.98
CA LEU A 107 -51.93 -10.69 -9.23
C LEU A 107 -51.94 -11.12 -10.70
N ILE A 108 -52.45 -12.31 -10.97
CA ILE A 108 -52.79 -12.80 -12.31
C ILE A 108 -54.32 -12.79 -12.43
N ALA A 109 -54.83 -12.08 -13.37
CA ALA A 109 -56.30 -12.04 -13.63
C ALA A 109 -56.78 -13.28 -14.37
N ALA A 110 -56.83 -14.41 -13.64
CA ALA A 110 -57.25 -15.71 -14.16
C ALA A 110 -58.77 -15.96 -14.05
N ALA A 111 -59.47 -15.18 -13.28
CA ALA A 111 -60.90 -15.31 -13.05
C ALA A 111 -61.75 -14.42 -14.01
N ASN A 112 -63.05 -14.63 -13.99
CA ASN A 112 -64.00 -13.71 -14.63
C ASN A 112 -63.99 -12.35 -13.95
N PRO A 113 -64.33 -11.25 -14.66
CA PRO A 113 -64.35 -9.90 -14.10
C PRO A 113 -65.13 -9.77 -12.80
N ASP A 114 -66.33 -10.31 -12.73
CA ASP A 114 -67.16 -10.30 -11.54
C ASP A 114 -66.53 -10.92 -10.29
N MET A 115 -65.62 -11.89 -10.49
CA MET A 115 -64.86 -12.50 -9.42
C MET A 115 -63.57 -11.72 -9.11
N MET A 116 -63.01 -11.01 -10.09
CA MET A 116 -61.81 -10.22 -9.91
C MET A 116 -62.04 -9.04 -8.93
N GLU A 117 -63.23 -8.47 -8.87
CA GLU A 117 -63.62 -7.43 -7.93
C GLU A 117 -63.37 -7.79 -6.47
N TYR A 118 -63.44 -9.09 -6.12
CA TYR A 118 -63.26 -9.55 -4.75
C TYR A 118 -61.83 -9.68 -4.27
N TYR A 119 -60.86 -9.71 -5.17
CA TYR A 119 -59.47 -9.94 -4.76
C TYR A 119 -58.45 -8.92 -5.29
N ILE A 120 -58.87 -8.02 -6.21
CA ILE A 120 -58.03 -6.87 -6.61
C ILE A 120 -58.23 -5.76 -5.57
N GLU A 121 -57.12 -5.34 -5.00
CA GLU A 121 -57.10 -4.24 -4.04
C GLU A 121 -56.43 -2.99 -4.68
N LYS A 122 -56.70 -1.85 -4.06
CA LYS A 122 -56.09 -0.60 -4.49
C LYS A 122 -54.55 -0.71 -4.50
N ASN A 123 -53.96 -0.16 -5.57
CA ASN A 123 -52.53 -0.18 -5.84
C ASN A 123 -51.93 -1.54 -6.27
N ASP A 124 -52.71 -2.57 -6.48
CA ASP A 124 -52.20 -3.84 -7.00
C ASP A 124 -51.65 -3.70 -8.43
N LEU A 125 -50.73 -4.58 -8.79
CA LEU A 125 -50.25 -4.78 -10.15
C LEU A 125 -50.92 -6.04 -10.71
N VAL A 126 -51.62 -5.91 -11.84
CA VAL A 126 -52.42 -7.00 -12.38
C VAL A 126 -51.85 -7.45 -13.73
N ILE A 127 -51.47 -8.71 -13.84
CA ILE A 127 -51.05 -9.34 -15.10
C ILE A 127 -52.28 -9.98 -15.75
N LEU A 128 -52.57 -9.58 -16.98
CA LEU A 128 -53.76 -10.00 -17.68
C LEU A 128 -53.56 -10.08 -19.20
N GLY A 129 -54.47 -10.71 -19.86
CA GLY A 129 -54.47 -10.82 -21.33
C GLY A 129 -55.31 -9.71 -22.01
N ASN A 130 -55.84 -10.04 -23.18
CA ASN A 130 -56.48 -9.08 -24.07
C ASN A 130 -57.98 -8.84 -23.78
N ARG A 131 -58.54 -9.44 -22.71
CA ARG A 131 -59.95 -9.24 -22.38
C ARG A 131 -60.23 -7.80 -21.90
N TYR A 132 -61.02 -7.09 -22.65
CA TYR A 132 -61.37 -5.69 -22.38
C TYR A 132 -62.03 -5.50 -20.97
N GLU A 133 -62.91 -6.40 -20.61
CA GLU A 133 -63.66 -6.36 -19.34
C GLU A 133 -62.70 -6.56 -18.14
N SER A 134 -61.71 -7.41 -18.29
CA SER A 134 -60.68 -7.65 -17.26
C SER A 134 -59.76 -6.42 -17.10
N GLN A 135 -59.39 -5.73 -18.18
CA GLN A 135 -58.59 -4.50 -18.14
C GLN A 135 -59.41 -3.38 -17.46
N LEU A 136 -60.70 -3.23 -17.84
CA LEU A 136 -61.62 -2.27 -17.26
C LEU A 136 -61.79 -2.49 -15.74
N CYS A 137 -62.11 -3.72 -15.34
CA CYS A 137 -62.29 -4.10 -13.93
C CYS A 137 -61.05 -3.78 -13.10
N ALA A 138 -59.83 -4.19 -13.54
CA ALA A 138 -58.60 -3.94 -12.80
C ALA A 138 -58.36 -2.43 -12.57
N ILE A 139 -58.60 -1.59 -13.56
CA ILE A 139 -58.41 -0.15 -13.45
C ILE A 139 -59.47 0.46 -12.51
N GLU A 140 -60.74 0.02 -12.60
CA GLU A 140 -61.82 0.51 -11.75
C GLU A 140 -61.64 0.13 -10.28
N MET A 141 -61.09 -1.06 -10.00
CA MET A 141 -60.71 -1.48 -8.65
C MET A 141 -59.48 -0.73 -8.09
N GLY A 142 -58.88 0.14 -8.89
CA GLY A 142 -57.79 1.00 -8.45
C GLY A 142 -56.41 0.36 -8.52
N ALA A 143 -56.19 -0.58 -9.43
CA ALA A 143 -54.88 -1.10 -9.72
C ALA A 143 -53.91 0.04 -10.07
N SER A 144 -52.69 0.00 -9.54
CA SER A 144 -51.63 0.97 -9.87
C SER A 144 -51.00 0.67 -11.23
N CYS A 145 -51.03 -0.60 -11.65
CA CYS A 145 -50.47 -1.02 -12.92
C CYS A 145 -51.22 -2.24 -13.47
N ILE A 146 -51.44 -2.24 -14.80
CA ILE A 146 -51.82 -3.46 -15.53
C ILE A 146 -50.76 -3.82 -16.56
N ILE A 147 -50.46 -5.11 -16.66
CA ILE A 147 -49.54 -5.67 -17.67
C ILE A 147 -50.39 -6.47 -18.67
N VAL A 148 -50.45 -5.97 -19.90
CA VAL A 148 -51.25 -6.58 -20.98
C VAL A 148 -50.31 -7.50 -21.78
N CYS A 149 -50.55 -8.80 -21.74
CA CYS A 149 -49.72 -9.85 -22.30
C CYS A 149 -50.05 -10.14 -23.78
N GLU A 150 -49.22 -11.00 -24.42
CA GLU A 150 -49.36 -11.53 -25.79
C GLU A 150 -49.29 -10.46 -26.89
N GLY A 151 -48.65 -9.32 -26.62
CA GLY A 151 -48.58 -8.22 -27.58
C GLY A 151 -49.97 -7.62 -27.93
N ALA A 152 -51.00 -7.88 -27.07
CA ALA A 152 -52.35 -7.46 -27.33
C ALA A 152 -52.45 -5.93 -27.32
N GLY A 153 -53.27 -5.40 -28.27
CA GLY A 153 -53.56 -3.97 -28.34
C GLY A 153 -54.45 -3.51 -27.17
N VAL A 154 -54.17 -2.30 -26.71
CA VAL A 154 -54.97 -1.62 -25.66
C VAL A 154 -55.85 -0.60 -26.32
N SER A 155 -57.17 -0.64 -26.03
CA SER A 155 -58.15 0.30 -26.63
C SER A 155 -57.93 1.73 -26.12
N MET A 156 -58.37 2.71 -26.93
CA MET A 156 -58.33 4.13 -26.54
C MET A 156 -59.18 4.44 -25.33
N THR A 157 -60.26 3.70 -25.11
CA THR A 157 -61.11 3.82 -23.93
C THR A 157 -60.34 3.39 -22.66
N ILE A 158 -59.67 2.26 -22.69
CA ILE A 158 -58.81 1.79 -21.59
C ILE A 158 -57.68 2.79 -21.36
N LYS A 159 -57.09 3.34 -22.42
CA LYS A 159 -56.05 4.37 -22.28
C LYS A 159 -56.51 5.58 -21.50
N LYS A 160 -57.70 6.14 -21.88
CA LYS A 160 -58.28 7.32 -21.20
C LYS A 160 -58.59 7.03 -19.74
N LEU A 161 -59.23 5.89 -19.48
CA LEU A 161 -59.58 5.49 -18.12
C LEU A 161 -58.33 5.30 -17.25
N ALA A 162 -57.30 4.64 -17.78
CA ALA A 162 -56.02 4.47 -17.07
C ALA A 162 -55.38 5.82 -16.74
N GLN A 163 -55.39 6.78 -17.67
CA GLN A 163 -54.90 8.15 -17.43
C GLN A 163 -55.68 8.86 -16.34
N GLU A 164 -57.03 8.77 -16.37
CA GLU A 164 -57.92 9.39 -15.39
C GLU A 164 -57.73 8.80 -13.98
N ARG A 165 -57.46 7.49 -13.89
CA ARG A 165 -57.31 6.75 -12.63
C ARG A 165 -55.85 6.67 -12.14
N GLY A 166 -54.90 7.20 -12.91
CA GLY A 166 -53.47 7.11 -12.59
C GLY A 166 -52.91 5.69 -12.62
N CYS A 167 -53.49 4.80 -13.44
CA CYS A 167 -53.03 3.42 -13.62
C CYS A 167 -52.00 3.35 -14.73
N THR A 168 -50.84 2.77 -14.44
CA THR A 168 -49.81 2.51 -15.42
C THR A 168 -50.21 1.31 -16.30
N VAL A 169 -50.04 1.42 -17.62
CA VAL A 169 -50.31 0.33 -18.57
C VAL A 169 -49.04 -0.03 -19.29
N ILE A 170 -48.60 -1.29 -19.11
CA ILE A 170 -47.45 -1.86 -19.77
C ILE A 170 -47.94 -2.98 -20.70
N THR A 171 -47.42 -3.05 -21.90
CA THR A 171 -47.65 -4.19 -22.82
C THR A 171 -46.41 -5.04 -22.90
N THR A 172 -46.58 -6.37 -23.03
CA THR A 172 -45.48 -7.30 -23.22
C THR A 172 -45.81 -8.33 -24.29
N PRO A 173 -44.83 -8.80 -25.11
CA PRO A 173 -45.06 -9.89 -26.05
C PRO A 173 -45.25 -11.23 -25.37
N TYR A 174 -44.87 -11.37 -24.11
CA TYR A 174 -44.94 -12.63 -23.37
C TYR A 174 -46.40 -12.97 -22.98
N ASP A 175 -46.65 -14.28 -22.86
CA ASP A 175 -47.89 -14.79 -22.25
C ASP A 175 -47.92 -14.51 -20.72
N THR A 176 -49.12 -14.67 -20.12
CA THR A 176 -49.33 -14.40 -18.68
C THR A 176 -48.46 -15.26 -17.75
N TYR A 177 -48.21 -16.53 -18.12
CA TYR A 177 -47.34 -17.42 -17.33
C TYR A 177 -45.87 -16.94 -17.38
N THR A 178 -45.38 -16.66 -18.56
CA THR A 178 -44.02 -16.17 -18.74
C THR A 178 -43.81 -14.83 -18.06
N ALA A 179 -44.75 -13.88 -18.21
CA ALA A 179 -44.69 -12.57 -17.54
C ALA A 179 -44.69 -12.72 -16.00
N ALA A 180 -45.57 -13.56 -15.46
CA ALA A 180 -45.65 -13.82 -14.02
C ALA A 180 -44.37 -14.50 -13.47
N ARG A 181 -43.73 -15.35 -14.26
CA ARG A 181 -42.48 -16.01 -13.88
C ARG A 181 -41.29 -15.05 -13.92
N LEU A 182 -41.25 -14.15 -14.88
CA LEU A 182 -40.11 -13.24 -15.09
C LEU A 182 -40.19 -11.97 -14.24
N ILE A 183 -41.38 -11.53 -13.84
CA ILE A 183 -41.57 -10.21 -13.21
C ILE A 183 -40.71 -10.05 -11.93
N ASN A 184 -40.48 -11.10 -11.17
CA ASN A 184 -39.64 -11.04 -9.97
C ASN A 184 -38.17 -10.72 -10.29
N GLN A 185 -37.73 -10.92 -11.53
CA GLN A 185 -36.39 -10.58 -11.97
C GLN A 185 -36.22 -9.07 -12.26
N SER A 186 -37.32 -8.31 -12.25
CA SER A 186 -37.30 -6.85 -12.40
C SER A 186 -36.92 -6.12 -11.10
N MET A 187 -36.92 -6.82 -9.95
CA MET A 187 -36.53 -6.21 -8.68
C MET A 187 -35.10 -5.63 -8.73
N PRO A 188 -34.89 -4.46 -8.12
CA PRO A 188 -33.56 -3.85 -8.13
C PRO A 188 -32.56 -4.66 -7.29
N ILE A 189 -31.29 -4.64 -7.69
CA ILE A 189 -30.24 -5.35 -6.96
C ILE A 189 -30.04 -4.80 -5.54
N SER A 190 -30.41 -3.55 -5.29
CA SER A 190 -30.34 -2.93 -3.97
C SER A 190 -31.07 -3.70 -2.88
N TYR A 191 -32.12 -4.45 -3.24
CA TYR A 191 -32.87 -5.26 -2.28
C TYR A 191 -32.11 -6.53 -1.83
N PHE A 192 -31.18 -7.03 -2.62
CA PHE A 192 -30.48 -8.31 -2.40
C PHE A 192 -28.99 -8.15 -2.16
N MET A 193 -28.41 -7.03 -2.55
CA MET A 193 -26.98 -6.79 -2.41
C MET A 193 -26.58 -6.66 -0.95
N LYS A 194 -25.32 -6.99 -0.67
CA LYS A 194 -24.71 -6.75 0.63
C LYS A 194 -24.20 -5.31 0.69
N THR A 195 -24.62 -4.58 1.72
CA THR A 195 -24.24 -3.18 1.98
C THR A 195 -23.43 -3.04 3.26
N GLU A 196 -23.60 -3.96 4.21
CA GLU A 196 -22.93 -3.92 5.49
C GLU A 196 -21.73 -4.88 5.55
N LYS A 197 -20.74 -4.49 6.37
CA LYS A 197 -19.53 -5.31 6.63
C LYS A 197 -18.81 -5.72 5.34
N LEU A 198 -18.81 -4.83 4.35
CA LEU A 198 -18.00 -5.02 3.16
C LEU A 198 -16.52 -4.95 3.56
N ILE A 199 -15.75 -5.93 3.10
CA ILE A 199 -14.30 -5.91 3.26
C ILE A 199 -13.74 -5.33 1.98
N THR A 200 -13.16 -4.15 2.09
CA THR A 200 -12.50 -3.42 1.01
C THR A 200 -11.02 -3.26 1.32
N PHE A 201 -10.22 -3.06 0.31
CA PHE A 201 -8.81 -2.75 0.46
C PHE A 201 -8.48 -1.47 -0.30
N ASP A 202 -7.50 -0.74 0.22
CA ASP A 202 -7.01 0.46 -0.44
C ASP A 202 -5.87 0.13 -1.41
N THR A 203 -5.72 0.94 -2.45
CA THR A 203 -4.62 0.79 -3.42
C THR A 203 -3.24 0.81 -2.77
N ASP A 204 -3.09 1.45 -1.61
CA ASP A 204 -1.84 1.57 -0.87
C ASP A 204 -1.67 0.51 0.23
N ASP A 205 -2.65 -0.36 0.47
CA ASP A 205 -2.52 -1.48 1.41
C ASP A 205 -1.40 -2.43 0.98
N PHE A 206 -0.67 -2.96 1.95
CA PHE A 206 0.36 -3.95 1.68
C PHE A 206 -0.24 -5.34 1.49
N ILE A 207 0.31 -6.07 0.51
CA ILE A 207 -0.17 -7.43 0.19
C ILE A 207 -0.05 -8.36 1.39
N ASP A 208 0.99 -8.23 2.19
CA ASP A 208 1.21 -9.08 3.37
C ASP A 208 0.12 -8.87 4.42
N ASP A 209 -0.35 -7.64 4.62
CA ASP A 209 -1.39 -7.33 5.61
C ASP A 209 -2.77 -7.84 5.18
N ILE A 210 -3.10 -7.75 3.89
CA ILE A 210 -4.41 -8.17 3.38
C ILE A 210 -4.52 -9.68 3.17
N LYS A 211 -3.42 -10.38 3.01
CA LYS A 211 -3.35 -11.83 2.72
C LYS A 211 -4.08 -12.66 3.78
N ASP A 212 -3.83 -12.37 5.04
CA ASP A 212 -4.45 -13.07 6.17
C ASP A 212 -5.95 -12.75 6.28
N VAL A 213 -6.33 -11.49 6.03
CA VAL A 213 -7.74 -11.07 5.98
C VAL A 213 -8.46 -11.84 4.89
N MET A 214 -7.89 -11.90 3.68
CA MET A 214 -8.48 -12.63 2.55
C MET A 214 -8.54 -14.14 2.81
N ALA A 215 -7.55 -14.71 3.49
CA ALA A 215 -7.52 -16.14 3.84
C ALA A 215 -8.61 -16.51 4.84
N SER A 216 -8.87 -15.63 5.82
CA SER A 216 -9.86 -15.86 6.88
C SER A 216 -11.33 -15.76 6.42
N LYS A 217 -11.60 -15.18 5.27
CA LYS A 217 -12.95 -14.89 4.77
C LYS A 217 -13.35 -15.79 3.61
N ARG A 218 -14.65 -16.11 3.52
CA ARG A 218 -15.21 -16.96 2.44
C ARG A 218 -15.57 -16.19 1.16
N PHE A 219 -15.17 -14.90 1.05
CA PHE A 219 -15.40 -14.11 -0.17
C PHE A 219 -14.41 -14.48 -1.27
N ARG A 220 -14.87 -14.45 -2.53
CA ARG A 220 -14.01 -14.67 -3.70
C ARG A 220 -13.34 -13.39 -4.16
N HIS A 221 -14.05 -12.28 -4.12
CA HIS A 221 -13.62 -10.99 -4.61
C HIS A 221 -13.74 -9.94 -3.52
N PHE A 222 -12.81 -9.01 -3.52
CA PHE A 222 -12.71 -7.90 -2.59
C PHE A 222 -12.58 -6.61 -3.38
N PRO A 223 -13.44 -5.60 -3.15
CA PRO A 223 -13.32 -4.32 -3.80
C PRO A 223 -12.06 -3.58 -3.39
N VAL A 224 -11.47 -2.91 -4.37
CA VAL A 224 -10.34 -2.00 -4.16
C VAL A 224 -10.81 -0.57 -4.33
N LEU A 225 -10.43 0.27 -3.38
CA LEU A 225 -10.72 1.69 -3.37
C LEU A 225 -9.42 2.49 -3.54
N ASP A 226 -9.55 3.71 -4.07
CA ASP A 226 -8.43 4.66 -4.05
C ASP A 226 -8.46 5.52 -2.77
N LYS A 227 -7.46 6.41 -2.64
CA LYS A 227 -7.35 7.34 -1.50
C LYS A 227 -8.54 8.28 -1.32
N GLU A 228 -9.33 8.46 -2.36
CA GLU A 228 -10.54 9.28 -2.34
C GLU A 228 -11.80 8.45 -2.02
N GLY A 229 -11.62 7.13 -1.75
CA GLY A 229 -12.71 6.20 -1.48
C GLY A 229 -13.47 5.77 -2.73
N LYS A 230 -12.95 6.04 -3.94
CA LYS A 230 -13.57 5.63 -5.20
C LYS A 230 -13.20 4.20 -5.54
N TYR A 231 -14.17 3.48 -6.07
CA TYR A 231 -14.00 2.11 -6.52
C TYR A 231 -13.05 2.03 -7.74
N LYS A 232 -12.10 1.10 -7.72
CA LYS A 232 -11.11 0.85 -8.78
C LYS A 232 -11.24 -0.49 -9.48
N GLY A 233 -11.78 -1.48 -8.80
CA GLY A 233 -11.89 -2.82 -9.33
C GLY A 233 -11.98 -3.88 -8.24
N LEU A 234 -11.81 -5.13 -8.61
CA LEU A 234 -11.87 -6.28 -7.71
C LEU A 234 -10.53 -7.00 -7.69
N ILE A 235 -10.13 -7.47 -6.52
CA ILE A 235 -9.04 -8.44 -6.37
C ILE A 235 -9.54 -9.74 -5.76
N SER A 236 -8.81 -10.81 -6.01
CA SER A 236 -9.04 -12.13 -5.47
C SER A 236 -7.74 -12.71 -4.92
N ARG A 237 -7.80 -13.80 -4.16
CA ARG A 237 -6.60 -14.52 -3.71
C ARG A 237 -5.68 -14.92 -4.86
N ARG A 238 -6.24 -15.16 -6.05
CA ARG A 238 -5.46 -15.53 -7.25
C ARG A 238 -4.54 -14.41 -7.70
N ASN A 239 -4.97 -13.15 -7.56
CA ASN A 239 -4.14 -11.99 -7.90
C ASN A 239 -2.90 -11.88 -6.98
N LEU A 240 -3.02 -12.34 -5.72
CA LEU A 240 -1.89 -12.35 -4.79
C LEU A 240 -0.82 -13.40 -5.15
N LEU A 241 -1.19 -14.49 -5.81
CA LEU A 241 -0.24 -15.53 -6.24
C LEU A 241 0.73 -15.02 -7.31
N GLY A 242 0.33 -14.02 -8.06
CA GLY A 242 1.16 -13.34 -9.08
C GLY A 242 1.96 -12.16 -8.53
N ALA A 243 1.79 -11.80 -7.26
CA ALA A 243 2.51 -10.70 -6.65
C ALA A 243 4.01 -11.04 -6.60
N ARG A 244 4.80 -10.37 -7.45
CA ARG A 244 6.26 -10.48 -7.41
C ARG A 244 6.80 -9.37 -6.53
N GLY A 245 7.84 -9.69 -5.75
CA GLY A 245 8.60 -8.68 -5.02
C GLY A 245 9.16 -7.63 -5.97
N LYS A 246 9.35 -6.41 -5.48
CA LYS A 246 9.97 -5.34 -6.26
C LYS A 246 11.42 -5.71 -6.59
N ASN A 247 11.86 -5.37 -7.79
CA ASN A 247 13.25 -5.51 -8.18
C ASN A 247 14.08 -4.46 -7.48
N VAL A 248 15.17 -4.87 -6.82
CA VAL A 248 16.07 -3.99 -6.09
C VAL A 248 17.52 -4.29 -6.44
N ILE A 249 18.35 -3.26 -6.38
CA ILE A 249 19.81 -3.34 -6.40
C ILE A 249 20.27 -2.86 -5.04
N LEU A 250 21.06 -3.68 -4.33
CA LEU A 250 21.67 -3.28 -3.06
C LEU A 250 23.04 -2.67 -3.32
N VAL A 251 23.25 -1.46 -2.83
CA VAL A 251 24.49 -0.72 -2.97
C VAL A 251 24.98 -0.30 -1.60
N ASP A 252 26.24 -0.59 -1.27
CA ASP A 252 26.89 -0.20 -0.03
C ASP A 252 26.37 -0.91 1.24
N HIS A 253 25.65 -1.99 1.08
CA HIS A 253 25.25 -2.89 2.17
C HIS A 253 24.79 -4.26 1.65
N ASN A 254 24.95 -5.29 2.48
CA ASN A 254 24.51 -6.65 2.19
C ASN A 254 23.90 -7.34 3.43
N GLU A 255 23.37 -6.57 4.37
CA GLU A 255 22.71 -7.06 5.58
C GLU A 255 21.24 -6.62 5.59
N ARG A 256 20.32 -7.55 5.91
CA ARG A 256 18.87 -7.26 5.99
C ARG A 256 18.55 -6.12 6.95
N GLY A 257 19.24 -6.07 8.10
CA GLY A 257 19.02 -5.04 9.11
C GLY A 257 19.41 -3.61 8.68
N GLN A 258 20.16 -3.48 7.58
CA GLN A 258 20.54 -2.18 7.01
C GLN A 258 19.71 -1.81 5.78
N ALA A 259 18.92 -2.75 5.26
CA ALA A 259 18.11 -2.56 4.08
C ALA A 259 16.75 -1.90 4.40
N VAL A 260 16.05 -1.49 3.35
CA VAL A 260 14.69 -0.95 3.47
C VAL A 260 13.70 -2.02 3.92
N ASP A 261 12.62 -1.60 4.56
CA ASP A 261 11.53 -2.49 4.99
C ASP A 261 10.93 -3.26 3.80
N GLY A 262 10.71 -4.58 3.96
CA GLY A 262 10.20 -5.47 2.92
C GLY A 262 11.25 -6.10 2.02
N ILE A 263 12.54 -5.94 2.32
CA ILE A 263 13.63 -6.52 1.52
C ILE A 263 13.57 -8.05 1.45
N GLU A 264 13.01 -8.70 2.47
CA GLU A 264 12.86 -10.16 2.55
C GLU A 264 11.97 -10.73 1.43
N ASN A 265 11.07 -9.92 0.89
CA ASN A 265 10.17 -10.29 -0.20
C ASN A 265 10.55 -9.66 -1.55
N ALA A 266 11.63 -8.86 -1.58
CA ALA A 266 12.11 -8.22 -2.80
C ALA A 266 12.92 -9.20 -3.67
N ASN A 267 12.91 -8.93 -4.99
CA ASN A 267 13.77 -9.62 -5.94
C ASN A 267 15.09 -8.86 -6.08
N ILE A 268 16.14 -9.35 -5.46
CA ILE A 268 17.47 -8.74 -5.52
C ILE A 268 18.10 -9.11 -6.86
N LEU A 269 18.33 -8.10 -7.71
CA LEU A 269 18.95 -8.27 -9.02
C LEU A 269 20.48 -8.21 -8.92
N GLU A 270 20.97 -7.25 -8.14
CA GLU A 270 22.39 -6.98 -8.00
C GLU A 270 22.74 -6.59 -6.57
N LEU A 271 23.97 -6.91 -6.17
CA LEU A 271 24.55 -6.51 -4.91
C LEU A 271 25.98 -6.01 -5.17
N ILE A 272 26.23 -4.75 -4.83
CA ILE A 272 27.52 -4.08 -5.02
C ILE A 272 27.95 -3.50 -3.69
N ASP A 273 29.03 -4.01 -3.11
CA ASP A 273 29.42 -3.65 -1.74
C ASP A 273 30.93 -3.79 -1.50
N HIS A 274 31.42 -3.14 -0.46
CA HIS A 274 32.80 -3.22 0.02
C HIS A 274 32.91 -3.74 1.46
N HIS A 275 31.77 -4.07 2.07
CA HIS A 275 31.69 -4.56 3.43
C HIS A 275 31.95 -6.07 3.52
N ARG A 276 32.03 -6.60 4.77
CA ARG A 276 32.00 -8.04 5.03
C ARG A 276 30.70 -8.65 4.48
N LEU A 277 30.72 -9.94 4.19
CA LEU A 277 29.52 -10.66 3.80
C LEU A 277 28.54 -10.70 4.97
N GLY A 278 27.32 -10.26 4.71
CA GLY A 278 26.20 -10.26 5.66
C GLY A 278 25.24 -11.43 5.46
N THR A 279 23.98 -11.22 5.81
CA THR A 279 22.93 -12.25 5.89
C THR A 279 21.90 -12.18 4.77
N VAL A 280 22.18 -11.50 3.66
CA VAL A 280 21.26 -11.45 2.53
C VAL A 280 21.25 -12.78 1.79
N GLU A 281 20.05 -13.39 1.70
CA GLU A 281 19.80 -14.61 0.95
C GLU A 281 18.97 -14.28 -0.29
N THR A 282 19.26 -14.94 -1.42
CA THR A 282 18.52 -14.77 -2.68
C THR A 282 17.99 -16.12 -3.16
N VAL A 283 16.80 -16.11 -3.76
CA VAL A 283 16.18 -17.35 -4.30
C VAL A 283 16.77 -17.71 -5.67
N GLY A 284 17.19 -16.71 -6.44
CA GLY A 284 17.75 -16.88 -7.78
C GLY A 284 19.20 -16.41 -7.88
N PRO A 285 19.84 -16.63 -9.06
CA PRO A 285 21.14 -16.06 -9.34
C PRO A 285 21.11 -14.54 -9.27
N VAL A 286 22.15 -13.94 -8.67
CA VAL A 286 22.32 -12.51 -8.51
C VAL A 286 23.69 -12.07 -9.02
N PHE A 287 23.76 -10.89 -9.62
CA PHE A 287 25.07 -10.27 -9.84
C PHE A 287 25.60 -9.79 -8.51
N PHE A 288 26.73 -10.36 -8.09
CA PHE A 288 27.34 -10.05 -6.79
C PHE A 288 28.77 -9.55 -6.99
N ARG A 289 29.03 -8.30 -6.64
CA ARG A 289 30.37 -7.72 -6.65
C ARG A 289 30.71 -7.13 -5.29
N ASN A 290 31.58 -7.80 -4.58
CA ASN A 290 32.13 -7.35 -3.31
C ASN A 290 33.66 -7.32 -3.38
N GLN A 291 34.26 -6.20 -2.99
CA GLN A 291 35.69 -6.00 -3.00
C GLN A 291 36.13 -5.28 -1.73
N PRO A 292 37.26 -5.69 -1.10
CA PRO A 292 37.75 -5.07 0.13
C PRO A 292 38.43 -3.72 -0.17
N LEU A 293 37.67 -2.74 -0.63
CA LEU A 293 38.08 -1.36 -0.94
C LEU A 293 37.64 -0.40 0.15
N GLY A 294 38.09 0.82 0.10
CA GLY A 294 37.73 1.86 1.05
C GLY A 294 36.29 2.39 0.88
N CYS A 295 35.75 2.29 -0.34
CA CYS A 295 34.42 2.80 -0.66
C CYS A 295 33.78 2.02 -1.81
N THR A 296 32.46 1.82 -1.75
CA THR A 296 31.68 1.21 -2.86
C THR A 296 31.73 2.07 -4.12
N ALA A 297 31.87 3.39 -4.02
CA ALA A 297 31.99 4.27 -5.18
C ALA A 297 33.26 3.96 -6.03
N THR A 298 34.31 3.42 -5.44
CA THR A 298 35.47 2.91 -6.17
C THR A 298 35.11 1.73 -7.06
N ILE A 299 34.27 0.81 -6.57
CA ILE A 299 33.75 -0.32 -7.34
C ILE A 299 32.92 0.19 -8.51
N ILE A 300 32.01 1.15 -8.26
CA ILE A 300 31.17 1.75 -9.30
C ILE A 300 32.02 2.42 -10.38
N PHE A 301 33.05 3.16 -9.99
CA PHE A 301 34.00 3.74 -10.95
C PHE A 301 34.69 2.69 -11.83
N GLN A 302 35.13 1.56 -11.23
CA GLN A 302 35.69 0.45 -11.98
C GLN A 302 34.69 -0.15 -12.98
N MET A 303 33.43 -0.33 -12.56
CA MET A 303 32.35 -0.84 -13.43
C MET A 303 32.12 0.07 -14.65
N TYR A 304 32.11 1.39 -14.47
CA TYR A 304 32.07 2.32 -15.59
C TYR A 304 33.20 2.10 -16.58
N ARG A 305 34.42 1.96 -16.08
CA ARG A 305 35.62 1.75 -16.91
C ARG A 305 35.59 0.40 -17.63
N GLU A 306 35.17 -0.65 -16.95
CA GLU A 306 35.08 -2.01 -17.53
C GLU A 306 34.06 -2.06 -18.68
N GLN A 307 33.00 -1.29 -18.58
CA GLN A 307 31.96 -1.21 -19.61
C GLN A 307 32.24 -0.16 -20.70
N GLY A 308 33.33 0.61 -20.56
CA GLY A 308 33.65 1.69 -21.50
C GLY A 308 32.64 2.85 -21.51
N LEU A 309 31.93 3.05 -20.40
CA LEU A 309 30.94 4.12 -20.27
C LEU A 309 31.60 5.42 -19.80
N GLU A 310 31.15 6.53 -20.40
CA GLU A 310 31.58 7.87 -19.99
C GLU A 310 30.88 8.25 -18.67
N ILE A 311 31.63 8.93 -17.81
CA ILE A 311 31.15 9.46 -16.53
C ILE A 311 30.97 10.97 -16.69
N ASP A 312 29.76 11.47 -16.53
CA ASP A 312 29.56 12.92 -16.56
C ASP A 312 30.17 13.61 -15.33
N LYS A 313 30.38 14.94 -15.48
CA LYS A 313 31.04 15.75 -14.46
C LYS A 313 30.36 15.69 -13.09
N THR A 314 29.04 15.62 -13.04
CA THR A 314 28.27 15.58 -11.80
C THR A 314 28.45 14.24 -11.10
N ILE A 315 28.30 13.14 -11.84
CA ILE A 315 28.52 11.79 -11.32
C ILE A 315 29.96 11.59 -10.84
N ALA A 316 30.93 12.09 -11.61
CA ALA A 316 32.33 12.06 -11.19
C ALA A 316 32.55 12.78 -9.86
N GLY A 317 31.96 13.95 -9.69
CA GLY A 317 32.02 14.70 -8.43
C GLY A 317 31.37 13.95 -7.26
N LEU A 318 30.20 13.34 -7.47
CA LEU A 318 29.50 12.57 -6.44
C LEU A 318 30.29 11.31 -6.03
N LEU A 319 30.81 10.54 -6.97
CA LEU A 319 31.64 9.37 -6.68
C LEU A 319 32.93 9.74 -5.95
N CYS A 320 33.59 10.84 -6.39
CA CYS A 320 34.76 11.39 -5.70
C CYS A 320 34.44 11.77 -4.25
N SER A 321 33.31 12.47 -4.04
CA SER A 321 32.83 12.87 -2.69
C SER A 321 32.64 11.66 -1.78
N ALA A 322 32.03 10.59 -2.28
CA ALA A 322 31.83 9.35 -1.53
C ALA A 322 33.17 8.71 -1.11
N ILE A 323 34.15 8.63 -2.04
CA ILE A 323 35.46 8.08 -1.72
C ILE A 323 36.19 8.95 -0.68
N ILE A 324 36.15 10.28 -0.81
CA ILE A 324 36.74 11.21 0.17
C ILE A 324 36.12 10.99 1.55
N SER A 325 34.80 10.87 1.62
CA SER A 325 34.05 10.66 2.86
C SER A 325 34.45 9.37 3.56
N ASP A 326 34.33 8.23 2.88
CA ASP A 326 34.58 6.92 3.45
C ASP A 326 36.03 6.66 3.80
N THR A 327 36.96 7.23 3.03
CA THR A 327 38.38 7.09 3.24
C THR A 327 38.98 8.19 4.11
N LEU A 328 38.19 9.14 4.58
CA LEU A 328 38.65 10.32 5.33
C LEU A 328 39.85 11.01 4.62
N LEU A 329 39.66 11.32 3.35
CA LEU A 329 40.73 11.84 2.48
C LEU A 329 42.01 10.94 2.54
N PHE A 330 41.80 9.64 2.32
CA PHE A 330 42.86 8.60 2.28
C PHE A 330 43.55 8.31 3.61
N ARG A 331 43.03 8.79 4.75
CA ARG A 331 43.61 8.56 6.09
C ARG A 331 42.96 7.37 6.78
N SER A 332 41.83 6.88 6.31
CA SER A 332 41.19 5.68 6.89
C SER A 332 42.04 4.46 6.66
N PRO A 333 42.18 3.58 7.66
CA PRO A 333 42.88 2.28 7.49
C PRO A 333 42.15 1.36 6.48
N THR A 334 40.98 1.73 6.04
CA THR A 334 40.24 1.02 4.98
C THR A 334 40.65 1.45 3.58
N CYS A 335 41.33 2.60 3.44
CA CYS A 335 41.71 3.16 2.16
C CYS A 335 42.75 2.29 1.46
N THR A 336 42.53 2.02 0.18
CA THR A 336 43.47 1.27 -0.66
C THR A 336 44.11 2.16 -1.72
N PRO A 337 45.19 1.74 -2.37
CA PRO A 337 45.76 2.46 -3.52
C PRO A 337 44.75 2.66 -4.66
N MET A 338 43.78 1.74 -4.80
CA MET A 338 42.73 1.80 -5.83
C MET A 338 41.76 2.92 -5.55
N ASP A 339 41.38 3.15 -4.29
CA ASP A 339 40.51 4.24 -3.88
C ASP A 339 41.15 5.60 -4.18
N ARG A 340 42.45 5.72 -3.87
CA ARG A 340 43.24 6.93 -4.15
C ARG A 340 43.30 7.21 -5.65
N ALA A 341 43.63 6.22 -6.47
CA ALA A 341 43.69 6.36 -7.92
C ALA A 341 42.33 6.74 -8.53
N ALA A 342 41.24 6.10 -8.05
CA ALA A 342 39.88 6.41 -8.48
C ALA A 342 39.48 7.86 -8.14
N ALA A 343 39.74 8.28 -6.89
CA ALA A 343 39.41 9.65 -6.46
C ALA A 343 40.15 10.73 -7.27
N VAL A 344 41.44 10.52 -7.56
CA VAL A 344 42.23 11.45 -8.39
C VAL A 344 41.65 11.55 -9.80
N SER A 345 41.39 10.40 -10.46
CA SER A 345 40.78 10.39 -11.80
C SER A 345 39.38 11.05 -11.82
N LEU A 346 38.56 10.78 -10.83
CA LEU A 346 37.23 11.38 -10.71
C LEU A 346 37.29 12.87 -10.43
N ALA A 347 38.25 13.33 -9.62
CA ALA A 347 38.47 14.75 -9.37
C ALA A 347 38.87 15.51 -10.66
N GLU A 348 39.73 14.94 -11.50
CA GLU A 348 40.08 15.46 -12.80
C GLU A 348 38.88 15.58 -13.72
N MET A 349 38.06 14.49 -13.82
CA MET A 349 36.83 14.49 -14.61
C MET A 349 35.81 15.50 -14.12
N ALA A 350 35.69 15.69 -12.80
CA ALA A 350 34.80 16.65 -12.19
C ALA A 350 35.33 18.11 -12.26
N GLY A 351 36.63 18.32 -12.57
CA GLY A 351 37.28 19.61 -12.58
C GLY A 351 37.39 20.23 -11.18
N ILE A 352 37.61 19.43 -10.15
CA ILE A 352 37.75 19.86 -8.74
C ILE A 352 39.19 19.61 -8.25
N LYS A 353 39.64 20.50 -7.36
CA LYS A 353 40.90 20.32 -6.63
C LYS A 353 40.61 19.52 -5.37
N LEU A 354 41.13 18.32 -5.30
CA LEU A 354 40.77 17.28 -4.34
C LEU A 354 40.90 17.72 -2.89
N ASP A 355 42.06 18.32 -2.52
CA ASP A 355 42.32 18.78 -1.14
C ASP A 355 41.43 19.96 -0.73
N GLU A 356 41.25 20.93 -1.62
CA GLU A 356 40.40 22.11 -1.37
C GLU A 356 38.92 21.66 -1.20
N PHE A 357 38.47 20.78 -2.07
CA PHE A 357 37.11 20.25 -2.04
C PHE A 357 36.85 19.38 -0.81
N ALA A 358 37.80 18.49 -0.43
CA ALA A 358 37.69 17.68 0.76
C ALA A 358 37.59 18.53 2.03
N ASN A 359 38.42 19.58 2.13
CA ASN A 359 38.33 20.51 3.26
C ASN A 359 36.97 21.19 3.34
N GLN A 360 36.43 21.71 2.22
CA GLN A 360 35.10 22.33 2.17
C GLN A 360 34.00 21.33 2.56
N MET A 361 34.10 20.09 2.09
CA MET A 361 33.13 19.00 2.39
C MET A 361 33.14 18.65 3.88
N PHE A 362 34.31 18.51 4.49
CA PHE A 362 34.44 18.20 5.91
C PHE A 362 34.05 19.40 6.79
N GLU A 363 34.37 20.63 6.39
CA GLU A 363 33.91 21.85 7.08
C GLU A 363 32.36 21.93 7.05
N ALA A 364 31.75 21.70 5.89
CA ALA A 364 30.29 21.73 5.74
C ALA A 364 29.61 20.58 6.56
N GLY A 365 30.23 19.39 6.61
CA GLY A 365 29.76 18.25 7.41
C GLY A 365 29.99 18.44 8.90
N SER A 366 30.93 19.28 9.31
CA SER A 366 31.27 19.58 10.70
C SER A 366 30.56 20.79 11.27
N GLU A 367 29.67 21.47 10.51
CA GLU A 367 28.85 22.55 11.05
C GLU A 367 27.92 22.06 12.16
N LEU A 368 28.48 21.95 13.36
CA LEU A 368 27.81 21.59 14.59
C LEU A 368 27.12 22.80 15.22
N LYS A 369 27.40 23.98 14.68
CA LYS A 369 26.87 25.26 15.13
C LYS A 369 25.36 25.34 14.89
N GLY A 370 24.58 25.36 15.96
CA GLY A 370 23.13 25.46 15.92
C GLY A 370 22.39 24.11 15.99
N LYS A 371 23.10 22.98 15.99
CA LYS A 371 22.51 21.66 16.25
C LYS A 371 22.35 21.38 17.75
N SER A 372 21.25 20.73 18.10
CA SER A 372 21.01 20.21 19.45
C SER A 372 21.94 19.03 19.74
N ASP A 373 22.12 18.69 21.00
CA ASP A 373 22.95 17.54 21.42
C ASP A 373 22.40 16.23 20.88
N ALA A 374 21.07 16.11 20.77
CA ALA A 374 20.43 14.97 20.13
C ALA A 374 20.78 14.85 18.63
N GLU A 375 20.64 15.94 17.89
CA GLU A 375 20.98 15.95 16.47
C GLU A 375 22.46 15.61 16.23
N ILE A 376 23.33 16.02 17.14
CA ILE A 376 24.78 15.71 17.05
C ILE A 376 25.05 14.25 17.35
N LEU A 377 24.51 13.69 18.44
CA LEU A 377 24.72 12.31 18.81
C LEU A 377 24.19 11.34 17.73
N TYR A 378 23.00 11.60 17.21
CA TYR A 378 22.31 10.74 16.25
C TYR A 378 22.69 10.98 14.78
N LEU A 379 23.62 11.85 14.47
CA LEU A 379 24.11 12.09 13.11
C LEU A 379 24.68 10.83 12.46
N ASP A 380 25.54 10.09 13.18
CA ASP A 380 26.06 8.78 12.79
C ASP A 380 26.13 7.87 14.02
N PHE A 381 24.98 7.41 14.44
CA PHE A 381 24.81 6.54 15.62
C PHE A 381 24.42 5.12 15.21
N LYS A 382 25.08 4.12 15.83
CA LYS A 382 24.76 2.71 15.61
C LYS A 382 24.78 1.94 16.94
N LYS A 383 23.87 0.95 17.05
CA LYS A 383 23.80 0.03 18.19
C LYS A 383 24.51 -1.28 17.87
N PHE A 384 25.12 -1.87 18.88
CA PHE A 384 25.87 -3.11 18.81
C PHE A 384 25.58 -3.97 20.02
N SER A 385 25.87 -5.27 19.93
CA SER A 385 25.80 -6.21 21.05
C SER A 385 27.06 -7.06 21.07
N ALA A 386 27.65 -7.22 22.26
CA ALA A 386 28.77 -8.12 22.49
C ALA A 386 28.50 -8.93 23.76
N GLY A 387 28.41 -10.25 23.66
CA GLY A 387 27.99 -11.11 24.74
C GLY A 387 26.58 -10.74 25.25
N LYS A 388 26.50 -10.26 26.50
CA LYS A 388 25.24 -9.82 27.14
C LYS A 388 25.10 -8.29 27.17
N THR A 389 26.09 -7.55 26.69
CA THR A 389 26.16 -6.10 26.75
C THR A 389 25.68 -5.46 25.47
N ASN A 390 24.68 -4.57 25.56
CA ASN A 390 24.20 -3.75 24.46
C ASN A 390 24.80 -2.36 24.54
N PHE A 391 25.45 -1.91 23.49
CA PHE A 391 26.08 -0.60 23.50
C PHE A 391 25.82 0.20 22.24
N GLY A 392 25.84 1.52 22.35
CA GLY A 392 25.74 2.45 21.26
C GLY A 392 27.06 3.12 20.94
N VAL A 393 27.30 3.43 19.67
CA VAL A 393 28.46 4.23 19.25
C VAL A 393 28.02 5.30 18.27
N GLY A 394 28.17 6.56 18.67
CA GLY A 394 28.10 7.71 17.77
C GLY A 394 29.46 8.16 17.32
N GLN A 395 29.53 8.81 16.15
CA GLN A 395 30.79 9.39 15.64
C GLN A 395 30.53 10.71 14.94
N ILE A 396 31.37 11.68 15.19
CA ILE A 396 31.51 12.89 14.38
C ILE A 396 32.98 13.10 14.00
N ASN A 397 33.16 13.69 12.83
CA ASN A 397 34.48 14.05 12.31
C ASN A 397 34.54 15.56 12.17
N SER A 398 35.59 16.19 12.65
CA SER A 398 35.80 17.62 12.49
C SER A 398 37.26 17.91 12.21
N LEU A 399 37.48 18.99 11.51
CA LEU A 399 38.82 19.57 11.31
C LEU A 399 39.16 20.59 12.42
N ASN A 400 38.16 20.97 13.24
CA ASN A 400 38.31 22.00 14.28
C ASN A 400 38.41 21.40 15.67
N ALA A 401 39.64 21.39 16.19
CA ALA A 401 39.92 20.83 17.53
C ALA A 401 39.23 21.64 18.66
N GLU A 402 39.05 22.96 18.51
CA GLU A 402 38.40 23.80 19.54
C GLU A 402 36.90 23.49 19.61
N GLU A 403 36.25 23.25 18.47
CA GLU A 403 34.85 22.86 18.38
C GLU A 403 34.61 21.50 19.08
N LEU A 404 35.49 20.52 18.80
CA LEU A 404 35.45 19.21 19.47
C LEU A 404 35.64 19.33 20.97
N GLY A 405 36.54 20.21 21.42
CA GLY A 405 36.78 20.45 22.85
C GLY A 405 35.56 21.03 23.57
N LYS A 406 34.80 21.93 22.93
CA LYS A 406 33.54 22.46 23.49
C LYS A 406 32.45 21.42 23.57
N LEU A 407 32.36 20.54 22.58
CA LEU A 407 31.40 19.45 22.56
C LEU A 407 31.64 18.43 23.67
N LYS A 408 32.87 18.10 23.97
CA LYS A 408 33.25 17.14 25.00
C LYS A 408 32.48 17.36 26.33
N ASN A 409 32.51 18.58 26.84
CA ASN A 409 31.90 18.91 28.12
C ASN A 409 30.35 18.96 28.06
N ARG A 410 29.79 19.27 26.89
CA ARG A 410 28.35 19.40 26.69
C ARG A 410 27.69 18.04 26.46
N MET A 411 28.37 17.12 25.78
CA MET A 411 27.80 15.85 25.36
C MET A 411 27.69 14.82 26.48
N LEU A 412 28.64 14.81 27.44
CA LEU A 412 28.63 13.80 28.52
C LEU A 412 27.33 13.72 29.32
N PRO A 413 26.73 14.85 29.82
CA PRO A 413 25.46 14.78 30.52
C PRO A 413 24.30 14.34 29.62
N PHE A 414 24.35 14.70 28.33
CA PHE A 414 23.33 14.27 27.37
C PHE A 414 23.42 12.78 27.05
N MET A 415 24.62 12.27 26.89
CA MET A 415 24.87 10.85 26.60
C MET A 415 24.36 9.94 27.72
N GLU A 416 24.47 10.31 28.99
CA GLU A 416 23.96 9.51 30.10
C GLU A 416 22.44 9.34 30.00
N LYS A 417 21.71 10.41 29.71
CA LYS A 417 20.28 10.38 29.48
C LYS A 417 19.91 9.57 28.23
N ALA A 418 20.62 9.80 27.12
CA ALA A 418 20.39 9.09 25.86
C ALA A 418 20.63 7.57 26.02
N ARG A 419 21.64 7.15 26.82
CA ARG A 419 21.90 5.74 27.13
C ARG A 419 20.68 5.09 27.80
N GLU A 420 20.08 5.77 28.79
CA GLU A 420 18.90 5.28 29.51
C GLU A 420 17.67 5.21 28.57
N ASP A 421 17.41 6.29 27.83
CA ASP A 421 16.28 6.38 26.91
C ASP A 421 16.35 5.29 25.80
N GLU A 422 17.55 4.91 25.35
CA GLU A 422 17.80 3.89 24.34
C GLU A 422 17.92 2.45 24.91
N GLY A 423 17.86 2.30 26.23
CA GLY A 423 17.98 1.01 26.91
C GLY A 423 19.34 0.33 26.73
N LEU A 424 20.43 1.11 26.69
CA LEU A 424 21.78 0.63 26.47
C LEU A 424 22.54 0.48 27.79
N ASP A 425 23.41 -0.53 27.88
CA ASP A 425 24.30 -0.72 29.02
C ASP A 425 25.42 0.32 28.99
N MET A 426 25.95 0.60 27.79
CA MET A 426 27.03 1.56 27.56
C MET A 426 26.78 2.41 26.31
N LEU A 427 27.31 3.64 26.33
CA LEU A 427 27.28 4.54 25.17
C LEU A 427 28.63 5.20 24.99
N PHE A 428 29.13 5.12 23.76
CA PHE A 428 30.43 5.69 23.33
C PHE A 428 30.18 6.75 22.25
N PHE A 429 31.00 7.81 22.30
CA PHE A 429 30.92 8.85 21.28
C PHE A 429 32.32 9.30 20.84
N MET A 430 32.61 9.10 19.55
CA MET A 430 33.89 9.45 18.94
C MET A 430 33.89 10.90 18.46
N LEU A 431 34.71 11.73 19.02
CA LEU A 431 35.01 13.07 18.54
C LEU A 431 36.35 13.02 17.78
N THR A 432 36.29 12.78 16.48
CA THR A 432 37.46 12.50 15.66
C THR A 432 37.98 13.77 15.00
N ASN A 433 39.20 14.16 15.34
CA ASN A 433 39.94 15.19 14.62
C ASN A 433 40.68 14.54 13.44
N ILE A 434 40.26 14.88 12.23
CA ILE A 434 40.79 14.29 10.99
C ILE A 434 42.23 14.78 10.72
N LEU A 435 42.55 16.01 11.11
CA LEU A 435 43.86 16.60 10.85
C LEU A 435 44.96 15.96 11.69
N THR A 436 44.66 15.65 12.96
CA THR A 436 45.62 15.03 13.88
C THR A 436 45.52 13.53 13.96
N GLU A 437 44.56 12.94 13.22
CA GLU A 437 44.23 11.51 13.25
C GLU A 437 44.00 10.99 14.69
N THR A 438 43.30 11.78 15.50
CA THR A 438 43.10 11.50 16.94
C THR A 438 41.62 11.56 17.26
N THR A 439 41.14 10.59 18.02
CA THR A 439 39.76 10.59 18.57
C THR A 439 39.79 10.87 20.06
N GLU A 440 39.02 11.86 20.49
CA GLU A 440 38.56 11.97 21.88
C GLU A 440 37.31 11.09 22.04
N LEU A 441 37.45 9.99 22.75
CA LEU A 441 36.36 9.05 22.99
C LEU A 441 35.67 9.41 24.30
N LEU A 442 34.36 9.71 24.24
CA LEU A 442 33.51 9.86 25.42
C LEU A 442 32.82 8.53 25.70
N CYS A 443 32.68 8.15 26.96
CA CYS A 443 32.04 6.91 27.36
C CYS A 443 31.19 7.12 28.61
N VAL A 444 29.96 6.54 28.61
CA VAL A 444 29.03 6.57 29.73
C VAL A 444 28.42 5.17 29.94
N GLY A 445 28.02 4.87 31.15
CA GLY A 445 27.50 3.58 31.57
C GLY A 445 28.43 2.86 32.54
N GLN A 446 27.87 1.90 33.30
CA GLN A 446 28.64 1.18 34.28
C GLN A 446 29.75 0.36 33.66
N GLY A 447 31.00 0.58 34.06
CA GLY A 447 32.17 -0.12 33.51
C GLY A 447 32.67 0.36 32.15
N ALA A 448 32.01 1.32 31.49
CA ALA A 448 32.40 1.79 30.14
C ALA A 448 33.81 2.34 30.09
N ALA A 449 34.24 3.10 31.11
CA ALA A 449 35.59 3.64 31.19
C ALA A 449 36.66 2.51 31.35
N GLN A 450 36.36 1.46 32.12
CA GLN A 450 37.24 0.30 32.25
C GLN A 450 37.40 -0.44 30.92
N VAL A 451 36.27 -0.68 30.21
CA VAL A 451 36.30 -1.33 28.90
C VAL A 451 37.19 -0.55 27.91
N VAL A 452 37.13 0.79 27.92
CA VAL A 452 38.00 1.63 27.07
C VAL A 452 39.44 1.52 27.49
N ALA A 453 39.71 1.57 28.79
CA ALA A 453 41.06 1.44 29.32
C ALA A 453 41.73 0.09 28.93
N ASP A 454 40.98 -1.01 29.07
CA ASP A 454 41.44 -2.34 28.74
C ASP A 454 41.60 -2.55 27.21
N ALA A 455 40.64 -2.07 26.42
CA ALA A 455 40.62 -2.21 24.96
C ALA A 455 41.76 -1.45 24.26
N PHE A 456 42.14 -0.29 24.80
CA PHE A 456 43.15 0.59 24.18
C PHE A 456 44.42 0.79 24.99
N HIS A 457 44.52 0.12 26.12
CA HIS A 457 45.69 0.20 27.04
C HIS A 457 45.97 1.68 27.42
N VAL A 458 44.95 2.45 27.68
CA VAL A 458 45.03 3.87 28.07
C VAL A 458 44.67 4.03 29.55
N GLY A 459 45.46 4.79 30.30
CA GLY A 459 45.31 5.02 31.73
C GLY A 459 46.40 4.31 32.57
N ASP A 460 46.96 5.01 33.55
CA ASP A 460 47.85 4.41 34.53
C ASP A 460 47.04 3.73 35.65
N ALA A 461 47.55 2.63 36.18
CA ALA A 461 46.84 1.82 37.21
C ALA A 461 46.47 2.56 38.50
N ASN A 462 46.85 3.83 38.65
CA ASN A 462 46.63 4.69 39.82
C ASN A 462 45.79 5.96 39.54
N GLU A 463 45.28 6.16 38.36
CA GLU A 463 44.35 7.30 38.03
C GLU A 463 42.89 6.86 38.05
N GLU A 464 42.04 7.74 38.60
CA GLU A 464 40.58 7.59 38.45
C GLU A 464 40.20 7.49 36.97
N LEU A 465 39.52 6.41 36.61
CA LEU A 465 39.09 6.17 35.24
C LEU A 465 38.12 7.30 34.79
N LYS A 466 38.55 8.04 33.78
CA LYS A 466 37.78 9.19 33.26
C LYS A 466 36.78 8.72 32.19
N GLN A 467 35.64 9.40 32.13
CA GLN A 467 34.64 9.21 31.06
C GLN A 467 35.12 9.69 29.67
N THR A 468 36.43 9.96 29.53
CA THR A 468 37.05 10.48 28.31
C THR A 468 38.41 9.85 28.11
N ALA A 469 38.71 9.42 26.90
CA ALA A 469 40.03 8.86 26.52
C ALA A 469 40.47 9.51 25.20
N THR A 470 41.75 9.87 25.12
CA THR A 470 42.38 10.35 23.88
C THR A 470 43.01 9.15 23.19
N LEU A 471 42.61 8.86 21.96
CA LEU A 471 43.03 7.69 21.19
C LEU A 471 43.75 8.14 19.91
N PRO A 472 45.08 8.28 19.92
CA PRO A 472 45.88 8.62 18.73
C PRO A 472 45.80 7.47 17.70
N GLY A 473 45.64 7.83 16.41
CA GLY A 473 45.58 6.85 15.32
C GLY A 473 44.24 6.07 15.20
N VAL A 474 43.30 6.28 16.11
CA VAL A 474 41.96 5.69 16.04
C VAL A 474 41.00 6.65 15.38
N VAL A 475 40.71 6.42 14.11
CA VAL A 475 39.82 7.26 13.29
C VAL A 475 38.62 6.49 12.72
N SER A 476 38.61 5.18 12.82
CA SER A 476 37.58 4.32 12.26
C SER A 476 36.80 3.58 13.34
N ARG A 477 35.51 3.97 13.51
CA ARG A 477 34.60 3.22 14.38
C ARG A 477 34.57 1.73 14.03
N LYS A 478 34.40 1.40 12.73
CA LYS A 478 34.15 0.05 12.24
C LYS A 478 35.39 -0.88 12.34
N LYS A 479 36.57 -0.37 12.01
CA LYS A 479 37.80 -1.22 11.94
C LYS A 479 38.64 -1.17 13.19
N GLN A 480 38.53 -0.10 13.98
CA GLN A 480 39.41 0.09 15.14
C GLN A 480 38.63 0.08 16.45
N LEU A 481 37.57 0.89 16.59
CA LEU A 481 36.85 1.01 17.87
C LEU A 481 36.02 -0.24 18.17
N ILE A 482 35.10 -0.59 17.27
CA ILE A 482 34.13 -1.68 17.52
C ILE A 482 34.83 -3.01 17.75
N PRO A 483 35.83 -3.46 16.92
CA PRO A 483 36.50 -4.72 17.19
C PRO A 483 37.21 -4.76 18.55
N ALA A 484 37.87 -3.65 18.95
CA ALA A 484 38.56 -3.59 20.25
C ALA A 484 37.58 -3.68 21.41
N LEU A 485 36.45 -2.90 21.39
CA LEU A 485 35.46 -2.97 22.43
C LEU A 485 34.78 -4.35 22.50
N THR A 486 34.44 -4.95 21.35
CA THR A 486 33.81 -6.27 21.29
C THR A 486 34.67 -7.35 21.92
N VAL A 487 35.96 -7.41 21.56
CA VAL A 487 36.88 -8.38 22.12
C VAL A 487 37.00 -8.23 23.65
N THR A 488 37.04 -7.00 24.14
CA THR A 488 37.14 -6.74 25.61
C THR A 488 35.87 -7.08 26.35
N LEU A 489 34.68 -6.85 25.74
CA LEU A 489 33.39 -7.18 26.35
C LEU A 489 33.02 -8.66 26.33
N GLU A 490 33.67 -9.46 25.47
CA GLU A 490 33.48 -10.91 25.40
C GLU A 490 34.42 -11.71 26.28
N GLN A 491 35.44 -11.06 26.86
CA GLN A 491 36.38 -11.64 27.86
C GLN A 491 35.77 -11.57 29.27
#